data_aab1d6be081101c05d855114c0543a2d
#
_entry.id   aab1d6be081101c05d855114c0543a2d
#
_cell.length_a   1.000
_cell.length_b   1.000
_cell.length_c   1.000
_cell.angle_alpha   90.00
_cell.angle_beta   90.00
_cell.angle_gamma   90.00
#
_symmetry.space_group_name_H-M   'P 1'
#
loop_
_entity.id
_entity.type
_entity.pdbx_description
1 polymer ?
#
loop_
_entity_poly.entity_id
_entity_poly.type
_entity_poly.pdbx_seq_one_letter_code
_entity_poly.pdbx_strand_id
1 'polypeptide(L)'
;MRLLIADDHPLFRLGLRAALEEAGFEVVAEAKDGLQVTEMALRHAPEAILIDLKMPELDGIAATRRLRQRGYKGVIALLTTFSEAALIAEAARAGADAYWSKEVPPEALAAQLRRLKEGREPRLIPPPMPSLTPREAEVLAQLATGLSTKEIARNLSLSPETVKDYLDRLYAKLEARNRVEALERARGFGLV
;
A
#
# COMPACT_ATOMS: atom_id res chain seq x y z
N MET A 1 -22.05 -2.66 -12.18
CA MET A 1 -20.57 -2.80 -12.05
C MET A 1 -20.28 -4.09 -11.31
N ARG A 2 -19.41 -4.93 -11.88
CA ARG A 2 -19.04 -6.23 -11.33
C ARG A 2 -17.90 -6.08 -10.31
N LEU A 3 -18.10 -6.61 -9.10
CA LEU A 3 -17.19 -6.45 -7.97
C LEU A 3 -16.64 -7.80 -7.47
N LEU A 4 -15.39 -7.77 -7.02
CA LEU A 4 -14.82 -8.78 -6.14
C LEU A 4 -14.61 -8.14 -4.76
N ILE A 5 -15.00 -8.83 -3.70
CA ILE A 5 -14.78 -8.41 -2.31
C ILE A 5 -13.80 -9.38 -1.67
N ALA A 6 -12.77 -8.86 -1.03
CA ALA A 6 -11.78 -9.63 -0.31
C ALA A 6 -11.61 -9.12 1.12
N ASP A 7 -11.90 -9.97 2.09
CA ASP A 7 -11.80 -9.68 3.51
C ASP A 7 -11.76 -11.00 4.28
N ASP A 8 -10.93 -11.12 5.30
CA ASP A 8 -10.82 -12.33 6.10
C ASP A 8 -11.91 -12.42 7.21
N HIS A 9 -12.66 -11.31 7.44
CA HIS A 9 -13.76 -11.27 8.40
C HIS A 9 -15.11 -11.62 7.74
N PRO A 10 -15.67 -12.83 7.99
CA PRO A 10 -16.87 -13.28 7.27
C PRO A 10 -18.10 -12.39 7.44
N LEU A 11 -18.32 -11.86 8.65
CA LEU A 11 -19.47 -10.98 8.94
C LEU A 11 -19.37 -9.64 8.24
N PHE A 12 -18.17 -9.04 8.21
CA PHE A 12 -17.93 -7.79 7.48
C PHE A 12 -18.15 -8.00 5.98
N ARG A 13 -17.60 -9.07 5.42
CA ARG A 13 -17.75 -9.40 4.00
C ARG A 13 -19.21 -9.63 3.61
N LEU A 14 -19.97 -10.37 4.46
CA LEU A 14 -21.40 -10.59 4.25
C LEU A 14 -22.20 -9.28 4.25
N GLY A 15 -21.96 -8.40 5.24
CA GLY A 15 -22.62 -7.11 5.33
C GLY A 15 -22.29 -6.18 4.16
N LEU A 16 -21.00 -6.11 3.80
CA LEU A 16 -20.54 -5.30 2.67
C LEU A 16 -21.14 -5.79 1.34
N ARG A 17 -21.19 -7.11 1.13
CA ARG A 17 -21.86 -7.72 -0.03
C ARG A 17 -23.32 -7.29 -0.12
N ALA A 18 -24.10 -7.51 0.95
CA ALA A 18 -25.52 -7.19 0.96
C ALA A 18 -25.78 -5.71 0.62
N ALA A 19 -25.03 -4.80 1.25
CA ALA A 19 -25.19 -3.37 1.00
C ALA A 19 -24.76 -2.94 -0.41
N LEU A 20 -23.72 -3.55 -0.98
CA LEU A 20 -23.30 -3.26 -2.35
C LEU A 20 -24.30 -3.83 -3.38
N GLU A 21 -24.85 -5.01 -3.15
CA GLU A 21 -25.91 -5.58 -4.00
C GLU A 21 -27.19 -4.73 -3.94
N GLU A 22 -27.61 -4.26 -2.77
CA GLU A 22 -28.69 -3.30 -2.62
C GLU A 22 -28.43 -1.98 -3.34
N ALA A 23 -27.19 -1.51 -3.35
CA ALA A 23 -26.76 -0.36 -4.13
C ALA A 23 -26.64 -0.62 -5.64
N GLY A 24 -27.01 -1.82 -6.14
CA GLY A 24 -27.05 -2.17 -7.57
C GLY A 24 -25.69 -2.58 -8.16
N PHE A 25 -24.77 -3.04 -7.33
CA PHE A 25 -23.55 -3.71 -7.80
C PHE A 25 -23.78 -5.22 -7.93
N GLU A 26 -23.00 -5.88 -8.75
CA GLU A 26 -22.98 -7.33 -8.90
C GLU A 26 -21.71 -7.89 -8.23
N VAL A 27 -21.82 -8.54 -7.08
CA VAL A 27 -20.67 -9.18 -6.42
C VAL A 27 -20.46 -10.55 -7.08
N VAL A 28 -19.46 -10.62 -7.96
CA VAL A 28 -19.16 -11.81 -8.77
C VAL A 28 -18.27 -12.82 -8.07
N ALA A 29 -17.54 -12.41 -7.04
CA ALA A 29 -16.69 -13.29 -6.25
C ALA A 29 -16.38 -12.70 -4.87
N GLU A 30 -16.09 -13.60 -3.93
CA GLU A 30 -15.62 -13.27 -2.58
C GLU A 30 -14.34 -14.05 -2.31
N ALA A 31 -13.35 -13.38 -1.69
CA ALA A 31 -12.08 -13.97 -1.27
C ALA A 31 -11.86 -13.75 0.23
N LYS A 32 -11.15 -14.65 0.88
CA LYS A 32 -10.78 -14.54 2.31
C LYS A 32 -9.29 -14.28 2.53
N ASP A 33 -8.50 -14.30 1.46
CA ASP A 33 -7.06 -14.07 1.48
C ASP A 33 -6.58 -13.50 0.13
N GLY A 34 -5.38 -12.93 0.11
CA GLY A 34 -4.84 -12.27 -1.07
C GLY A 34 -4.45 -13.21 -2.22
N LEU A 35 -4.23 -14.50 -1.94
CA LEU A 35 -3.98 -15.49 -3.00
C LEU A 35 -5.26 -15.75 -3.80
N GLN A 36 -6.38 -15.95 -3.10
CA GLN A 36 -7.69 -16.12 -3.72
C GLN A 36 -8.10 -14.90 -4.52
N VAL A 37 -7.82 -13.67 -4.04
CA VAL A 37 -8.08 -12.45 -4.81
C VAL A 37 -7.48 -12.54 -6.21
N THR A 38 -6.21 -12.93 -6.29
CA THR A 38 -5.49 -12.97 -7.55
C THR A 38 -6.09 -14.01 -8.52
N GLU A 39 -6.48 -15.18 -8.00
CA GLU A 39 -7.10 -16.24 -8.80
C GLU A 39 -8.49 -15.82 -9.28
N MET A 40 -9.34 -15.33 -8.37
CA MET A 40 -10.71 -14.96 -8.66
C MET A 40 -10.80 -13.74 -9.59
N ALA A 41 -9.87 -12.77 -9.47
CA ALA A 41 -9.80 -11.64 -10.39
C ALA A 41 -9.55 -12.09 -11.84
N LEU A 42 -8.68 -13.09 -12.04
CA LEU A 42 -8.44 -13.65 -13.37
C LEU A 42 -9.64 -14.43 -13.90
N ARG A 43 -10.33 -15.20 -13.05
CA ARG A 43 -11.47 -16.03 -13.43
C ARG A 43 -12.71 -15.21 -13.75
N HIS A 44 -13.03 -14.23 -12.92
CA HIS A 44 -14.29 -13.49 -12.99
C HIS A 44 -14.17 -12.13 -13.68
N ALA A 45 -12.96 -11.64 -13.95
CA ALA A 45 -12.69 -10.35 -14.59
C ALA A 45 -13.58 -9.21 -14.01
N PRO A 46 -13.53 -8.95 -12.68
CA PRO A 46 -14.33 -7.88 -12.08
C PRO A 46 -13.87 -6.51 -12.61
N GLU A 47 -14.79 -5.54 -12.61
CA GLU A 47 -14.45 -4.16 -12.98
C GLU A 47 -13.79 -3.42 -11.83
N ALA A 48 -14.08 -3.82 -10.58
CA ALA A 48 -13.44 -3.29 -9.39
C ALA A 48 -13.28 -4.37 -8.32
N ILE A 49 -12.27 -4.18 -7.46
CA ILE A 49 -11.94 -5.06 -6.34
C ILE A 49 -11.85 -4.21 -5.08
N LEU A 50 -12.60 -4.59 -4.05
CA LEU A 50 -12.46 -4.07 -2.70
C LEU A 50 -11.65 -5.08 -1.90
N ILE A 51 -10.51 -4.67 -1.37
CA ILE A 51 -9.55 -5.57 -0.72
C ILE A 51 -9.26 -5.07 0.69
N ASP A 52 -9.41 -5.93 1.69
CA ASP A 52 -8.90 -5.65 3.03
C ASP A 52 -7.36 -5.55 3.00
N LEU A 53 -6.84 -4.59 3.75
CA LEU A 53 -5.41 -4.40 3.88
C LEU A 53 -4.74 -5.60 4.56
N LYS A 54 -5.32 -6.10 5.65
CA LYS A 54 -4.77 -7.20 6.43
C LYS A 54 -5.53 -8.48 6.19
N MET A 55 -4.91 -9.39 5.47
CA MET A 55 -5.43 -10.74 5.23
C MET A 55 -4.33 -11.77 5.42
N PRO A 56 -4.68 -13.03 5.74
CA PRO A 56 -3.72 -14.13 5.83
C PRO A 56 -3.11 -14.45 4.45
N GLU A 57 -2.02 -15.19 4.43
CA GLU A 57 -1.25 -15.67 3.28
C GLU A 57 -0.62 -14.55 2.45
N LEU A 58 -1.40 -13.59 1.97
CA LEU A 58 -0.98 -12.45 1.18
C LEU A 58 -1.83 -11.24 1.54
N ASP A 59 -1.21 -10.18 2.03
CA ASP A 59 -1.89 -8.94 2.39
C ASP A 59 -2.45 -8.18 1.17
N GLY A 60 -3.31 -7.18 1.43
CA GLY A 60 -3.99 -6.43 0.38
C GLY A 60 -3.05 -5.62 -0.51
N ILE A 61 -1.93 -5.10 0.02
CA ILE A 61 -0.93 -4.35 -0.75
C ILE A 61 -0.17 -5.29 -1.69
N ALA A 62 0.28 -6.43 -1.17
CA ALA A 62 0.98 -7.44 -1.97
C ALA A 62 0.06 -8.05 -3.04
N ALA A 63 -1.22 -8.31 -2.70
CA ALA A 63 -2.23 -8.76 -3.67
C ALA A 63 -2.45 -7.71 -4.78
N THR A 64 -2.55 -6.42 -4.42
CA THR A 64 -2.67 -5.30 -5.37
C THR A 64 -1.48 -5.27 -6.33
N ARG A 65 -0.27 -5.32 -5.81
CA ARG A 65 0.97 -5.35 -6.62
C ARG A 65 0.97 -6.51 -7.60
N ARG A 66 0.61 -7.71 -7.12
CA ARG A 66 0.54 -8.92 -7.94
C ARG A 66 -0.52 -8.83 -9.04
N LEU A 67 -1.69 -8.26 -8.75
CA LEU A 67 -2.74 -8.01 -9.74
C LEU A 67 -2.26 -7.06 -10.84
N ARG A 68 -1.61 -5.95 -10.48
CA ARG A 68 -1.07 -4.98 -11.43
C ARG A 68 0.03 -5.59 -12.31
N GLN A 69 0.95 -6.38 -11.73
CA GLN A 69 1.97 -7.11 -12.46
C GLN A 69 1.38 -8.10 -13.48
N ARG A 70 0.21 -8.67 -13.19
CA ARG A 70 -0.54 -9.54 -14.11
C ARG A 70 -1.45 -8.79 -15.09
N GLY A 71 -1.34 -7.48 -15.12
CA GLY A 71 -2.05 -6.64 -16.10
C GLY A 71 -3.49 -6.29 -15.76
N TYR A 72 -3.96 -6.52 -14.52
CA TYR A 72 -5.29 -6.11 -14.12
C TYR A 72 -5.44 -4.58 -14.20
N LYS A 73 -6.46 -4.10 -14.94
CA LYS A 73 -6.70 -2.68 -15.23
C LYS A 73 -7.94 -2.11 -14.51
N GLY A 74 -8.74 -2.96 -13.87
CA GLY A 74 -9.91 -2.51 -13.09
C GLY A 74 -9.52 -1.69 -11.87
N VAL A 75 -10.51 -1.12 -11.22
CA VAL A 75 -10.33 -0.34 -9.99
C VAL A 75 -9.91 -1.26 -8.84
N ILE A 76 -8.93 -0.85 -8.05
CA ILE A 76 -8.55 -1.51 -6.79
C ILE A 76 -8.65 -0.49 -5.67
N ALA A 77 -9.56 -0.72 -4.73
CA ALA A 77 -9.68 0.05 -3.50
C ALA A 77 -9.33 -0.81 -2.29
N LEU A 78 -8.38 -0.35 -1.49
CA LEU A 78 -8.02 -0.99 -0.23
C LEU A 78 -8.95 -0.49 0.89
N LEU A 79 -9.42 -1.41 1.69
CA LEU A 79 -10.22 -1.15 2.89
C LEU A 79 -9.39 -1.45 4.14
N THR A 80 -9.51 -0.62 5.17
CA THR A 80 -8.72 -0.81 6.38
C THR A 80 -9.34 -0.10 7.58
N THR A 81 -9.00 -0.57 8.77
CA THR A 81 -9.22 0.16 10.03
C THR A 81 -8.06 1.09 10.38
N PHE A 82 -6.98 1.12 9.58
CA PHE A 82 -5.75 1.86 9.84
C PHE A 82 -5.59 3.02 8.84
N SER A 83 -5.18 4.19 9.32
CA SER A 83 -4.99 5.41 8.51
C SER A 83 -3.54 5.91 8.53
N GLU A 84 -2.56 5.01 8.58
CA GLU A 84 -1.15 5.38 8.61
C GLU A 84 -0.68 5.88 7.24
N ALA A 85 -0.07 7.06 7.20
CA ALA A 85 0.42 7.68 5.96
C ALA A 85 1.41 6.79 5.19
N ALA A 86 2.22 6.00 5.90
CA ALA A 86 3.15 5.05 5.29
C ALA A 86 2.44 3.96 4.49
N LEU A 87 1.35 3.39 5.03
CA LEU A 87 0.54 2.38 4.36
C LEU A 87 -0.20 2.94 3.13
N ILE A 88 -0.70 4.17 3.23
CA ILE A 88 -1.33 4.86 2.09
C ILE A 88 -0.32 5.04 0.95
N ALA A 89 0.90 5.48 1.27
CA ALA A 89 1.96 5.64 0.30
C ALA A 89 2.38 4.30 -0.35
N GLU A 90 2.45 3.22 0.43
CA GLU A 90 2.76 1.89 -0.07
C GLU A 90 1.63 1.34 -0.96
N ALA A 91 0.37 1.52 -0.56
CA ALA A 91 -0.80 1.17 -1.36
C ALA A 91 -0.79 1.85 -2.72
N ALA A 92 -0.50 3.17 -2.74
CA ALA A 92 -0.38 3.93 -3.98
C ALA A 92 0.73 3.40 -4.89
N ARG A 93 1.91 3.07 -4.35
CA ARG A 93 3.02 2.46 -5.10
C ARG A 93 2.71 1.07 -5.61
N ALA A 94 1.91 0.30 -4.87
CA ALA A 94 1.43 -1.00 -5.33
C ALA A 94 0.43 -0.89 -6.49
N GLY A 95 -0.12 0.30 -6.72
CA GLY A 95 -1.07 0.59 -7.78
C GLY A 95 -2.54 0.51 -7.34
N ALA A 96 -2.83 0.69 -6.05
CA ALA A 96 -4.19 0.91 -5.58
C ALA A 96 -4.72 2.24 -6.12
N ASP A 97 -5.99 2.27 -6.48
CA ASP A 97 -6.67 3.49 -6.94
C ASP A 97 -7.28 4.28 -5.79
N ALA A 98 -7.58 3.60 -4.68
CA ALA A 98 -8.12 4.23 -3.48
C ALA A 98 -7.70 3.48 -2.20
N TYR A 99 -7.79 4.20 -1.08
CA TYR A 99 -7.52 3.69 0.26
C TYR A 99 -8.59 4.28 1.19
N TRP A 100 -9.49 3.44 1.68
CA TRP A 100 -10.66 3.86 2.43
C TRP A 100 -10.73 3.19 3.79
N SER A 101 -11.34 3.86 4.77
CA SER A 101 -11.63 3.28 6.08
C SER A 101 -12.79 2.29 6.00
N LYS A 102 -12.69 1.17 6.72
CA LYS A 102 -13.81 0.23 6.94
C LYS A 102 -14.95 0.84 7.80
N GLU A 103 -14.67 1.97 8.46
CA GLU A 103 -15.68 2.71 9.25
C GLU A 103 -16.62 3.53 8.36
N VAL A 104 -16.27 3.72 7.10
CA VAL A 104 -17.14 4.41 6.13
C VAL A 104 -18.40 3.55 5.89
N PRO A 105 -19.60 4.14 6.00
CA PRO A 105 -20.84 3.40 5.72
C PRO A 105 -20.84 2.78 4.32
N PRO A 106 -21.38 1.56 4.14
CA PRO A 106 -21.37 0.87 2.86
C PRO A 106 -21.97 1.66 1.70
N GLU A 107 -23.01 2.47 1.96
CA GLU A 107 -23.64 3.34 0.97
C GLU A 107 -22.68 4.43 0.48
N ALA A 108 -21.87 4.98 1.39
CA ALA A 108 -20.84 5.97 1.06
C ALA A 108 -19.70 5.31 0.28
N LEU A 109 -19.28 4.08 0.63
CA LEU A 109 -18.33 3.29 -0.16
C LEU A 109 -18.85 3.05 -1.58
N ALA A 110 -20.12 2.68 -1.72
CA ALA A 110 -20.77 2.49 -3.01
C ALA A 110 -20.73 3.76 -3.87
N ALA A 111 -21.02 4.92 -3.27
CA ALA A 111 -20.96 6.20 -3.95
C ALA A 111 -19.53 6.60 -4.37
N GLN A 112 -18.56 6.39 -3.49
CA GLN A 112 -17.14 6.64 -3.77
C GLN A 112 -16.63 5.75 -4.91
N LEU A 113 -16.99 4.46 -4.89
CA LEU A 113 -16.61 3.50 -5.93
C LEU A 113 -17.15 3.88 -7.31
N ARG A 114 -18.40 4.36 -7.39
CA ARG A 114 -18.96 4.88 -8.66
C ARG A 114 -18.18 6.10 -9.15
N ARG A 115 -17.94 7.08 -8.28
CA ARG A 115 -17.19 8.30 -8.62
C ARG A 115 -15.78 7.98 -9.08
N LEU A 116 -15.10 7.04 -8.42
CA LEU A 116 -13.77 6.58 -8.79
C LEU A 116 -13.74 5.92 -10.17
N LYS A 117 -14.73 5.05 -10.46
CA LYS A 117 -14.88 4.41 -11.77
C LYS A 117 -15.16 5.42 -12.89
N GLU A 118 -15.94 6.46 -12.60
CA GLU A 118 -16.29 7.53 -13.54
C GLU A 118 -15.19 8.60 -13.69
N GLY A 119 -14.09 8.47 -12.95
CA GLY A 119 -13.01 9.47 -12.95
C GLY A 119 -13.35 10.77 -12.22
N ARG A 120 -14.42 10.79 -11.41
CA ARG A 120 -14.86 11.94 -10.62
C ARG A 120 -14.27 11.98 -9.20
N GLU A 121 -13.61 10.89 -8.80
CA GLU A 121 -12.84 10.80 -7.55
C GLU A 121 -11.36 10.78 -7.90
N PRO A 122 -10.51 11.57 -7.22
CA PRO A 122 -9.08 11.52 -7.46
C PRO A 122 -8.53 10.14 -7.09
N ARG A 123 -7.75 9.57 -7.99
CA ARG A 123 -7.03 8.33 -7.70
C ARG A 123 -5.90 8.60 -6.70
N LEU A 124 -5.59 7.58 -5.95
CA LEU A 124 -4.45 7.59 -5.04
C LEU A 124 -3.15 7.75 -5.84
N ILE A 125 -2.43 8.85 -5.58
CA ILE A 125 -1.16 9.14 -6.25
C ILE A 125 -0.03 8.80 -5.28
N PRO A 126 0.94 7.94 -5.67
CA PRO A 126 2.08 7.67 -4.82
C PRO A 126 2.89 8.96 -4.59
N PRO A 127 3.36 9.22 -3.36
CA PRO A 127 4.26 10.33 -3.12
C PRO A 127 5.53 10.17 -3.97
N PRO A 128 6.16 11.28 -4.36
CA PRO A 128 7.39 11.23 -5.14
C PRO A 128 8.46 10.43 -4.41
N MET A 129 9.17 9.58 -5.13
CA MET A 129 10.29 8.83 -4.57
C MET A 129 11.39 9.80 -4.14
N PRO A 130 11.91 9.70 -2.91
CA PRO A 130 13.03 10.53 -2.48
C PRO A 130 14.27 10.21 -3.34
N SER A 131 14.84 11.24 -3.96
CA SER A 131 16.05 11.10 -4.76
C SER A 131 17.26 11.00 -3.83
N LEU A 132 17.83 9.81 -3.71
CA LEU A 132 19.05 9.58 -2.96
C LEU A 132 20.26 9.63 -3.89
N THR A 133 21.33 10.27 -3.44
CA THR A 133 22.63 10.13 -4.08
C THR A 133 23.20 8.72 -3.85
N PRO A 134 24.17 8.24 -4.65
CA PRO A 134 24.77 6.92 -4.44
C PRO A 134 25.32 6.74 -3.02
N ARG A 135 25.93 7.78 -2.45
CA ARG A 135 26.47 7.75 -1.08
C ARG A 135 25.39 7.70 0.00
N GLU A 136 24.29 8.43 -0.19
CA GLU A 136 23.13 8.33 0.72
C GLU A 136 22.50 6.93 0.67
N ALA A 137 22.41 6.32 -0.50
CA ALA A 137 21.91 4.96 -0.65
C ALA A 137 22.84 3.94 0.04
N GLU A 138 24.15 4.06 -0.08
CA GLU A 138 25.13 3.22 0.63
C GLU A 138 24.97 3.35 2.15
N VAL A 139 24.87 4.57 2.67
CA VAL A 139 24.68 4.84 4.11
C VAL A 139 23.33 4.26 4.58
N LEU A 140 22.28 4.41 3.81
CA LEU A 140 20.94 3.86 4.12
C LEU A 140 20.96 2.32 4.16
N ALA A 141 21.61 1.68 3.20
CA ALA A 141 21.77 0.22 3.18
C ALA A 141 22.50 -0.28 4.43
N GLN A 142 23.60 0.35 4.83
CA GLN A 142 24.32 0.02 6.06
C GLN A 142 23.48 0.30 7.31
N LEU A 143 22.70 1.38 7.32
CA LEU A 143 21.77 1.69 8.40
C LEU A 143 20.72 0.58 8.57
N ALA A 144 20.21 0.03 7.47
CA ALA A 144 19.20 -1.03 7.46
C ALA A 144 19.70 -2.35 8.06
N THR A 145 21.00 -2.62 8.02
CA THR A 145 21.60 -3.78 8.66
C THR A 145 21.81 -3.65 10.17
N GLY A 146 21.41 -2.51 10.76
CA GLY A 146 21.49 -2.30 12.21
C GLY A 146 22.80 -1.67 12.70
N LEU A 147 23.75 -1.34 11.81
CA LEU A 147 25.06 -0.81 12.17
C LEU A 147 24.97 0.59 12.80
N SER A 148 25.85 0.85 13.77
CA SER A 148 26.03 2.17 14.37
C SER A 148 26.73 3.13 13.41
N THR A 149 26.61 4.44 13.66
CA THR A 149 27.32 5.50 12.88
C THR A 149 28.82 5.24 12.78
N LYS A 150 29.45 4.74 13.86
CA LYS A 150 30.90 4.43 13.87
C LYS A 150 31.25 3.23 12.98
N GLU A 151 30.40 2.20 12.96
CA GLU A 151 30.60 1.01 12.12
C GLU A 151 30.36 1.36 10.64
N ILE A 152 29.32 2.15 10.33
CA ILE A 152 29.06 2.65 8.99
C ILE A 152 30.27 3.48 8.49
N ALA A 153 30.79 4.38 9.32
CA ALA A 153 31.96 5.18 9.00
C ALA A 153 33.18 4.32 8.65
N ARG A 154 33.43 3.28 9.46
CA ARG A 154 34.51 2.31 9.21
C ARG A 154 34.31 1.57 7.90
N ASN A 155 33.11 1.02 7.66
CA ASN A 155 32.81 0.23 6.46
C ASN A 155 32.90 1.05 5.17
N LEU A 156 32.49 2.32 5.22
CA LEU A 156 32.49 3.20 4.04
C LEU A 156 33.75 4.06 3.91
N SER A 157 34.75 3.87 4.82
CA SER A 157 35.98 4.69 4.89
C SER A 157 35.69 6.19 4.99
N LEU A 158 34.75 6.54 5.86
CA LEU A 158 34.33 7.92 6.14
C LEU A 158 34.62 8.29 7.61
N SER A 159 34.55 9.58 7.93
CA SER A 159 34.52 10.01 9.33
C SER A 159 33.10 9.83 9.93
N PRO A 160 32.97 9.62 11.26
CA PRO A 160 31.67 9.57 11.91
C PRO A 160 30.84 10.84 11.71
N GLU A 161 31.49 12.01 11.64
CA GLU A 161 30.85 13.28 11.34
C GLU A 161 30.25 13.31 9.93
N THR A 162 30.99 12.83 8.94
CA THR A 162 30.51 12.72 7.56
C THR A 162 29.30 11.80 7.46
N VAL A 163 29.29 10.68 8.21
CA VAL A 163 28.13 9.78 8.25
C VAL A 163 26.92 10.45 8.90
N LYS A 164 27.12 11.27 9.96
CA LYS A 164 26.02 12.04 10.55
C LYS A 164 25.41 13.02 9.55
N ASP A 165 26.24 13.74 8.78
CA ASP A 165 25.75 14.64 7.73
C ASP A 165 24.92 13.92 6.67
N TYR A 166 25.32 12.70 6.29
CA TYR A 166 24.51 11.86 5.39
C TYR A 166 23.19 11.41 6.03
N LEU A 167 23.22 11.03 7.31
CA LEU A 167 22.00 10.63 8.04
C LEU A 167 21.02 11.79 8.16
N ASP A 168 21.49 13.00 8.47
CA ASP A 168 20.65 14.19 8.57
C ASP A 168 19.98 14.51 7.23
N ARG A 169 20.72 14.44 6.12
CA ARG A 169 20.16 14.59 4.77
C ARG A 169 19.18 13.49 4.42
N LEU A 170 19.48 12.24 4.79
CA LEU A 170 18.58 11.10 4.60
C LEU A 170 17.27 11.30 5.37
N TYR A 171 17.37 11.70 6.65
CA TYR A 171 16.17 11.93 7.46
C TYR A 171 15.33 13.07 6.89
N ALA A 172 15.96 14.15 6.43
CA ALA A 172 15.24 15.24 5.76
C ALA A 172 14.54 14.76 4.47
N LYS A 173 15.24 13.99 3.60
CA LYS A 173 14.68 13.47 2.35
C LYS A 173 13.58 12.43 2.55
N LEU A 174 13.69 11.65 3.63
CA LEU A 174 12.69 10.65 4.03
C LEU A 174 11.59 11.28 4.91
N GLU A 175 11.70 12.58 5.25
CA GLU A 175 10.83 13.28 6.18
C GLU A 175 10.73 12.59 7.56
N ALA A 176 11.80 11.93 7.99
CA ALA A 176 11.89 11.16 9.22
C ALA A 176 12.55 11.97 10.33
N ARG A 177 12.13 11.73 11.58
CA ARG A 177 12.67 12.41 12.76
C ARG A 177 13.75 11.61 13.48
N ASN A 178 13.84 10.34 13.20
CA ASN A 178 14.77 9.42 13.84
C ASN A 178 15.05 8.20 12.95
N ARG A 179 16.00 7.36 13.41
CA ARG A 179 16.44 6.16 12.70
C ARG A 179 15.30 5.19 12.40
N VAL A 180 14.42 4.93 13.37
CA VAL A 180 13.34 3.95 13.23
C VAL A 180 12.38 4.41 12.14
N GLU A 181 11.93 5.65 12.23
CA GLU A 181 11.03 6.26 11.25
C GLU A 181 11.67 6.31 9.85
N ALA A 182 12.98 6.61 9.76
CA ALA A 182 13.70 6.62 8.50
C ALA A 182 13.74 5.24 7.83
N LEU A 183 13.96 4.17 8.60
CA LEU A 183 13.97 2.81 8.08
C LEU A 183 12.56 2.33 7.67
N GLU A 184 11.53 2.67 8.43
CA GLU A 184 10.14 2.36 8.08
C GLU A 184 9.76 3.03 6.76
N ARG A 185 10.05 4.34 6.61
CA ARG A 185 9.78 5.07 5.38
C ARG A 185 10.61 4.56 4.21
N ALA A 186 11.89 4.25 4.43
CA ALA A 186 12.75 3.68 3.40
C ALA A 186 12.23 2.33 2.89
N ARG A 187 11.76 1.44 3.78
CA ARG A 187 11.06 0.20 3.39
C ARG A 187 9.79 0.48 2.61
N GLY A 188 8.96 1.41 3.11
CA GLY A 188 7.78 1.85 2.41
C GLY A 188 8.07 2.40 1.00
N PHE A 189 9.25 2.98 0.75
CA PHE A 189 9.71 3.39 -0.57
C PHE A 189 10.38 2.27 -1.37
N GLY A 190 10.64 1.10 -0.77
CA GLY A 190 11.40 0.02 -1.41
C GLY A 190 12.88 0.36 -1.63
N LEU A 191 13.45 1.21 -0.77
CA LEU A 191 14.86 1.63 -0.81
C LEU A 191 15.77 0.69 -0.01
N VAL A 192 15.19 -0.12 0.89
CA VAL A 192 15.85 -1.14 1.71
C VAL A 192 14.92 -2.29 2.01
#